data_dac08375922e1dce6c60865930a85ea9
#
_entry.id   dac08375922e1dce6c60865930a85ea9
#
_cell.length_a   1.000
_cell.length_b   1.000
_cell.length_c   1.000
_cell.angle_alpha   90.00
_cell.angle_beta   90.00
_cell.angle_gamma   90.00
#
_symmetry.space_group_name_H-M   'P 1'
#
loop_
_entity.id
_entity.type
_entity.pdbx_description
1 polymer ?
#
loop_
_entity_poly.entity_id
_entity_poly.type
_entity_poly.pdbx_seq_one_letter_code
_entity_poly.pdbx_strand_id
1 'polypeptide(L)'
;AVNRTPARRPTAAPHAHIWAILGVVILLGIFGSGILTYRSMFLQVKESGYIDAARAYGASSGRIILRYMIPKVIPVLIPQFVAQVPNYVFLEATLAVLGLGDPVLPTWGKLLNDAYTNGALFTGHYYWVLEPAFLLVITGLGFAMLGFALDRIFNPRLRGL
;
A
#
# COMPACT_ATOMS: atom_id res chain seq x y z
N ALA A 1 43.00 -37.03 8.53
CA ALA A 1 41.57 -36.97 8.61
C ALA A 1 41.13 -35.59 8.15
N VAL A 2 40.68 -35.48 6.88
CA VAL A 2 40.15 -34.22 6.30
C VAL A 2 38.72 -34.11 6.75
N ASN A 3 38.44 -33.16 7.64
CA ASN A 3 37.12 -32.82 8.13
C ASN A 3 36.36 -32.12 6.98
N ARG A 4 35.53 -32.87 6.26
CA ARG A 4 34.59 -32.30 5.28
C ARG A 4 33.40 -31.76 6.02
N THR A 5 33.38 -30.43 6.26
CA THR A 5 32.20 -29.72 6.65
C THR A 5 31.10 -29.94 5.60
N PRO A 6 29.89 -30.40 5.98
CA PRO A 6 28.80 -30.56 5.03
C PRO A 6 28.46 -29.19 4.42
N ALA A 7 28.47 -29.12 3.09
CA ALA A 7 28.05 -27.93 2.36
C ALA A 7 26.63 -27.56 2.83
N ARG A 8 26.49 -26.37 3.42
CA ARG A 8 25.17 -25.77 3.70
C ARG A 8 24.42 -25.70 2.38
N ARG A 9 23.33 -26.46 2.29
CA ARG A 9 22.39 -26.33 1.16
C ARG A 9 21.96 -24.87 1.11
N PRO A 10 21.93 -24.22 -0.07
CA PRO A 10 21.39 -22.88 -0.18
C PRO A 10 19.93 -22.95 0.27
N THR A 11 19.63 -22.31 1.38
CA THR A 11 18.25 -22.05 1.84
C THR A 11 17.51 -21.31 0.74
N ALA A 12 16.29 -21.71 0.51
CA ALA A 12 15.37 -21.22 -0.52
C ALA A 12 15.59 -19.74 -0.90
N ALA A 13 15.55 -19.48 -2.21
CA ALA A 13 15.89 -18.20 -2.79
C ALA A 13 15.34 -17.01 -1.96
N PRO A 14 16.15 -15.98 -1.66
CA PRO A 14 15.76 -14.85 -0.81
C PRO A 14 14.46 -14.16 -1.26
N HIS A 15 14.12 -14.26 -2.54
CA HIS A 15 12.89 -13.75 -3.12
C HIS A 15 11.61 -14.45 -2.61
N ALA A 16 11.68 -15.71 -2.14
CA ALA A 16 10.50 -16.42 -1.64
C ALA A 16 9.95 -15.77 -0.36
N HIS A 17 10.80 -15.21 0.50
CA HIS A 17 10.38 -14.53 1.72
C HIS A 17 9.66 -13.21 1.45
N ILE A 18 10.11 -12.45 0.44
CA ILE A 18 9.47 -11.18 0.05
C ILE A 18 8.07 -11.44 -0.46
N TRP A 19 7.91 -12.41 -1.36
CA TRP A 19 6.60 -12.78 -1.90
C TRP A 19 5.67 -13.31 -0.80
N ALA A 20 6.21 -14.03 0.19
CA ALA A 20 5.43 -14.49 1.34
C ALA A 20 4.99 -13.31 2.22
N ILE A 21 5.88 -12.38 2.55
CA ILE A 21 5.55 -11.17 3.33
C ILE A 21 4.54 -10.31 2.58
N LEU A 22 4.75 -10.05 1.29
CA LEU A 22 3.79 -9.33 0.45
C LEU A 22 2.44 -10.04 0.42
N GLY A 23 2.43 -11.36 0.27
CA GLY A 23 1.21 -12.16 0.29
C GLY A 23 0.45 -12.02 1.61
N VAL A 24 1.14 -12.09 2.74
CA VAL A 24 0.54 -11.91 4.08
C VAL A 24 0.02 -10.49 4.28
N VAL A 25 0.77 -9.47 3.89
CA VAL A 25 0.35 -8.06 3.98
C VAL A 25 -0.88 -7.79 3.12
N ILE A 26 -0.91 -8.32 1.90
CA ILE A 26 -2.07 -8.22 1.00
C ILE A 26 -3.28 -8.94 1.61
N LEU A 27 -3.10 -10.16 2.11
CA LEU A 27 -4.18 -10.92 2.76
C LEU A 27 -4.73 -10.17 3.98
N LEU A 28 -3.86 -9.70 4.87
CA LEU A 28 -4.28 -8.92 6.04
C LEU A 28 -4.97 -7.61 5.63
N GLY A 29 -4.50 -6.93 4.57
CA GLY A 29 -5.13 -5.74 4.02
C GLY A 29 -6.52 -6.03 3.43
N ILE A 30 -6.68 -7.16 2.73
CA ILE A 30 -7.96 -7.57 2.14
C ILE A 30 -8.96 -7.98 3.23
N PHE A 31 -8.53 -8.78 4.21
CA PHE A 31 -9.41 -9.30 5.27
C PHE A 31 -9.59 -8.38 6.47
N GLY A 32 -8.89 -7.24 6.52
CA GLY A 32 -9.00 -6.22 7.57
C GLY A 32 -10.20 -5.29 7.40
N SER A 33 -10.10 -4.10 7.98
CA SER A 33 -11.14 -3.06 7.97
C SER A 33 -11.59 -2.62 6.57
N GLY A 34 -10.78 -2.87 5.54
CA GLY A 34 -11.08 -2.52 4.15
C GLY A 34 -12.34 -3.18 3.62
N ILE A 35 -12.56 -4.48 3.90
CA ILE A 35 -13.77 -5.20 3.41
C ILE A 35 -15.05 -4.55 3.94
N LEU A 36 -15.10 -4.20 5.22
CA LEU A 36 -16.29 -3.60 5.82
C LEU A 36 -16.58 -2.23 5.19
N THR A 37 -15.55 -1.44 4.98
CA THR A 37 -15.66 -0.12 4.33
C THR A 37 -16.17 -0.24 2.90
N TYR A 38 -15.55 -1.09 2.09
CA TYR A 38 -15.98 -1.30 0.70
C TYR A 38 -17.38 -1.90 0.61
N ARG A 39 -17.70 -2.85 1.48
CA ARG A 39 -19.06 -3.42 1.55
C ARG A 39 -20.09 -2.36 1.85
N SER A 40 -19.86 -1.46 2.81
CA SER A 40 -20.79 -0.38 3.14
C SER A 40 -20.98 0.58 1.98
N MET A 41 -19.92 0.93 1.25
CA MET A 41 -19.99 1.76 0.05
C MET A 41 -20.84 1.12 -1.06
N PHE A 42 -20.61 -0.18 -1.33
CA PHE A 42 -21.41 -0.91 -2.32
C PHE A 42 -22.87 -1.03 -1.92
N LEU A 43 -23.17 -1.22 -0.63
CA LEU A 43 -24.55 -1.26 -0.12
C LEU A 43 -25.25 0.08 -0.29
N GLN A 44 -24.60 1.21 0.06
CA GLN A 44 -25.15 2.54 -0.13
C GLN A 44 -25.48 2.82 -1.61
N VAL A 45 -24.60 2.42 -2.53
CA VAL A 45 -24.85 2.57 -3.95
C VAL A 45 -25.99 1.66 -4.42
N LYS A 46 -26.08 0.43 -3.90
CA LYS A 46 -27.13 -0.55 -4.24
C LYS A 46 -28.52 -0.07 -3.83
N GLU A 47 -28.62 0.64 -2.71
CA GLU A 47 -29.90 1.17 -2.18
C GLU A 47 -30.31 2.52 -2.79
N SER A 48 -29.56 3.01 -3.76
CA SER A 48 -29.90 4.26 -4.44
C SER A 48 -31.06 4.10 -5.41
N GLY A 49 -31.97 5.07 -5.43
CA GLY A 49 -33.22 5.04 -6.23
C GLY A 49 -32.99 4.84 -7.74
N TYR A 50 -31.83 5.25 -8.29
CA TYR A 50 -31.55 5.01 -9.71
C TYR A 50 -31.27 3.52 -10.02
N ILE A 51 -30.80 2.74 -9.04
CA ILE A 51 -30.64 1.30 -9.16
C ILE A 51 -32.01 0.61 -9.17
N ASP A 52 -32.93 1.06 -8.32
CA ASP A 52 -34.29 0.52 -8.28
C ASP A 52 -35.05 0.86 -9.55
N ALA A 53 -34.90 2.06 -10.08
CA ALA A 53 -35.42 2.42 -11.38
C ALA A 53 -34.86 1.52 -12.50
N ALA A 54 -33.53 1.30 -12.51
CA ALA A 54 -32.92 0.42 -13.49
C ALA A 54 -33.47 -1.03 -13.41
N ARG A 55 -33.74 -1.54 -12.21
CA ARG A 55 -34.38 -2.85 -12.00
C ARG A 55 -35.81 -2.88 -12.55
N ALA A 56 -36.59 -1.83 -12.27
CA ALA A 56 -37.96 -1.71 -12.76
C ALA A 56 -38.03 -1.72 -14.32
N TYR A 57 -37.01 -1.16 -14.98
CA TYR A 57 -36.81 -1.24 -16.43
C TYR A 57 -36.24 -2.56 -16.94
N GLY A 58 -36.10 -3.58 -16.09
CA GLY A 58 -35.65 -4.92 -16.50
C GLY A 58 -34.12 -5.07 -16.69
N ALA A 59 -33.30 -4.19 -16.10
CA ALA A 59 -31.85 -4.33 -16.18
C ALA A 59 -31.37 -5.58 -15.45
N SER A 60 -30.56 -6.41 -16.10
CA SER A 60 -29.95 -7.59 -15.50
C SER A 60 -28.95 -7.19 -14.41
N SER A 61 -28.74 -8.08 -13.41
CA SER A 61 -27.80 -7.83 -12.29
C SER A 61 -26.39 -7.48 -12.77
N GLY A 62 -25.90 -8.15 -13.82
CA GLY A 62 -24.59 -7.84 -14.40
C GLY A 62 -24.51 -6.43 -14.99
N ARG A 63 -25.57 -5.98 -15.68
CA ARG A 63 -25.66 -4.62 -16.23
C ARG A 63 -25.70 -3.59 -15.12
N ILE A 64 -26.42 -3.88 -14.02
CA ILE A 64 -26.48 -2.99 -12.84
C ILE A 64 -25.08 -2.81 -12.23
N ILE A 65 -24.37 -3.90 -12.00
CA ILE A 65 -23.02 -3.85 -11.42
C ILE A 65 -22.06 -3.08 -12.33
N LEU A 66 -21.93 -3.51 -13.61
CA LEU A 66 -20.89 -2.98 -14.49
C LEU A 66 -21.18 -1.54 -14.96
N ARG A 67 -22.44 -1.18 -15.19
CA ARG A 67 -22.79 0.10 -15.81
C ARG A 67 -23.25 1.18 -14.82
N TYR A 68 -23.72 0.78 -13.64
CA TYR A 68 -24.27 1.73 -12.65
C TYR A 68 -23.47 1.74 -11.35
N MET A 69 -23.08 0.58 -10.81
CA MET A 69 -22.38 0.53 -9.52
C MET A 69 -20.89 0.82 -9.65
N ILE A 70 -20.18 0.12 -10.52
CA ILE A 70 -18.72 0.25 -10.69
C ILE A 70 -18.33 1.70 -11.04
N PRO A 71 -18.90 2.38 -12.03
CA PRO A 71 -18.54 3.75 -12.36
C PRO A 71 -18.79 4.75 -11.25
N LYS A 72 -19.71 4.44 -10.32
CA LYS A 72 -20.01 5.28 -9.17
C LYS A 72 -19.01 5.07 -8.02
N VAL A 73 -18.49 3.86 -7.87
CA VAL A 73 -17.58 3.48 -6.78
C VAL A 73 -16.12 3.77 -7.14
N ILE A 74 -15.71 3.58 -8.39
CA ILE A 74 -14.33 3.82 -8.86
C ILE A 74 -13.80 5.21 -8.48
N PRO A 75 -14.52 6.32 -8.70
CA PRO A 75 -14.04 7.65 -8.34
C PRO A 75 -13.71 7.84 -6.87
N VAL A 76 -14.33 7.05 -6.00
CA VAL A 76 -14.05 7.07 -4.55
C VAL A 76 -12.91 6.12 -4.18
N LEU A 77 -12.79 5.00 -4.89
CA LEU A 77 -11.75 3.99 -4.65
C LEU A 77 -10.35 4.48 -5.06
N ILE A 78 -10.24 5.12 -6.23
CA ILE A 78 -8.92 5.53 -6.77
C ILE A 78 -8.15 6.43 -5.80
N PRO A 79 -8.70 7.54 -5.26
CA PRO A 79 -8.00 8.36 -4.29
C PRO A 79 -7.62 7.60 -3.03
N GLN A 80 -8.48 6.71 -2.54
CA GLN A 80 -8.21 5.89 -1.36
C GLN A 80 -7.03 4.94 -1.58
N PHE A 81 -6.94 4.29 -2.75
CA PHE A 81 -5.78 3.44 -3.08
C PHE A 81 -4.49 4.25 -3.12
N VAL A 82 -4.51 5.42 -3.74
CA VAL A 82 -3.34 6.31 -3.81
C VAL A 82 -2.90 6.76 -2.42
N ALA A 83 -3.85 7.10 -1.55
CA ALA A 83 -3.57 7.50 -0.16
C ALA A 83 -3.01 6.35 0.70
N GLN A 84 -3.23 5.09 0.32
CA GLN A 84 -2.66 3.94 1.03
C GLN A 84 -1.19 3.67 0.69
N VAL A 85 -0.69 4.14 -0.46
CA VAL A 85 0.70 3.90 -0.88
C VAL A 85 1.71 4.37 0.17
N PRO A 86 1.64 5.60 0.73
CA PRO A 86 2.55 6.03 1.79
C PRO A 86 2.53 5.11 3.02
N ASN A 87 1.35 4.63 3.41
CA ASN A 87 1.22 3.77 4.57
C ASN A 87 2.03 2.47 4.42
N TYR A 88 1.99 1.86 3.22
CA TYR A 88 2.77 0.64 2.95
C TYR A 88 4.26 0.93 2.80
N VAL A 89 4.64 2.07 2.22
CA VAL A 89 6.04 2.50 2.14
C VAL A 89 6.63 2.73 3.53
N PHE A 90 5.91 3.42 4.42
CA PHE A 90 6.36 3.62 5.79
C PHE A 90 6.34 2.33 6.62
N LEU A 91 5.39 1.42 6.38
CA LEU A 91 5.36 0.11 7.01
C LEU A 91 6.60 -0.71 6.62
N GLU A 92 6.93 -0.75 5.32
CA GLU A 92 8.14 -1.43 4.84
C GLU A 92 9.38 -0.84 5.47
N ALA A 93 9.53 0.49 5.45
CA ALA A 93 10.67 1.17 6.02
C ALA A 93 10.81 0.87 7.53
N THR A 94 9.70 0.84 8.28
CA THR A 94 9.70 0.50 9.70
C THR A 94 10.16 -0.93 9.94
N LEU A 95 9.64 -1.89 9.16
CA LEU A 95 10.05 -3.29 9.27
C LEU A 95 11.53 -3.46 8.90
N ALA A 96 11.99 -2.77 7.88
CA ALA A 96 13.38 -2.82 7.45
C ALA A 96 14.33 -2.24 8.53
N VAL A 97 13.97 -1.12 9.16
CA VAL A 97 14.73 -0.53 10.29
C VAL A 97 14.82 -1.49 11.47
N LEU A 98 13.78 -2.30 11.70
CA LEU A 98 13.79 -3.35 12.73
C LEU A 98 14.59 -4.61 12.33
N GLY A 99 15.23 -4.60 11.16
CA GLY A 99 16.01 -5.74 10.66
C GLY A 99 15.18 -6.85 10.00
N LEU A 100 13.89 -6.61 9.77
CA LEU A 100 12.98 -7.56 9.12
C LEU A 100 12.87 -7.36 7.60
N GLY A 101 13.60 -6.38 7.05
CA GLY A 101 13.66 -6.12 5.62
C GLY A 101 14.48 -7.15 4.84
N ASP A 102 14.40 -7.08 3.52
CA ASP A 102 15.22 -7.91 2.64
C ASP A 102 16.69 -7.49 2.71
N PRO A 103 17.62 -8.42 2.98
CA PRO A 103 19.04 -8.09 3.06
C PRO A 103 19.67 -7.74 1.70
N VAL A 104 19.02 -8.08 0.59
CA VAL A 104 19.58 -7.93 -0.76
C VAL A 104 19.08 -6.66 -1.46
N LEU A 105 17.81 -6.29 -1.24
CA LEU A 105 17.20 -5.14 -1.89
C LEU A 105 17.60 -3.83 -1.19
N PRO A 106 18.17 -2.86 -1.92
CA PRO A 106 18.50 -1.55 -1.37
C PRO A 106 17.22 -0.71 -1.25
N THR A 107 16.51 -0.82 -0.13
CA THR A 107 15.36 0.03 0.20
C THR A 107 15.80 1.18 1.10
N TRP A 108 15.00 2.24 1.17
CA TRP A 108 15.29 3.35 2.09
C TRP A 108 15.28 2.91 3.56
N GLY A 109 14.39 1.98 3.91
CA GLY A 109 14.34 1.40 5.25
C GLY A 109 15.60 0.61 5.57
N LYS A 110 16.14 -0.14 4.61
CA LYS A 110 17.42 -0.85 4.77
C LYS A 110 18.59 0.13 4.95
N LEU A 111 18.64 1.21 4.15
CA LEU A 111 19.68 2.23 4.33
C LEU A 111 19.64 2.85 5.73
N LEU A 112 18.46 3.10 6.27
CA LEU A 112 18.28 3.56 7.65
C LEU A 112 18.77 2.53 8.67
N ASN A 113 18.44 1.24 8.47
CA ASN A 113 18.92 0.16 9.31
C ASN A 113 20.46 0.06 9.28
N ASP A 114 21.06 0.08 8.08
CA ASP A 114 22.50 0.03 7.89
C ASP A 114 23.19 1.25 8.55
N ALA A 115 22.63 2.45 8.42
CA ALA A 115 23.13 3.64 9.08
C ALA A 115 23.06 3.54 10.61
N TYR A 116 21.96 3.01 11.14
CA TYR A 116 21.78 2.80 12.57
C TYR A 116 22.75 1.75 13.14
N THR A 117 22.86 0.58 12.49
CA THR A 117 23.72 -0.53 12.93
C THR A 117 25.21 -0.19 12.85
N ASN A 118 25.62 0.64 11.89
CA ASN A 118 26.99 1.13 11.76
C ASN A 118 27.27 2.38 12.61
N GLY A 119 26.33 2.83 13.44
CA GLY A 119 26.54 3.93 14.35
C GLY A 119 26.77 5.29 13.65
N ALA A 120 26.15 5.52 12.49
CA ALA A 120 26.34 6.72 11.67
C ALA A 120 26.10 8.02 12.44
N LEU A 121 25.15 8.03 13.38
CA LEU A 121 24.87 9.18 14.25
C LEU A 121 26.02 9.48 15.23
N PHE A 122 26.72 8.47 15.72
CA PHE A 122 27.81 8.62 16.65
C PHE A 122 29.14 8.97 15.97
N THR A 123 29.27 8.57 14.69
CA THR A 123 30.46 8.85 13.88
C THR A 123 30.36 10.15 13.08
N GLY A 124 29.24 10.92 13.23
CA GLY A 124 29.06 12.21 12.57
C GLY A 124 28.59 12.11 11.10
N HIS A 125 28.25 10.92 10.62
CA HIS A 125 27.76 10.70 9.25
C HIS A 125 26.24 10.89 9.15
N TYR A 126 25.75 12.06 9.55
CA TYR A 126 24.31 12.36 9.61
C TYR A 126 23.60 12.26 8.26
N TYR A 127 24.29 12.53 7.16
CA TYR A 127 23.72 12.46 5.81
C TYR A 127 23.22 11.05 5.48
N TRP A 128 23.86 10.02 5.98
CA TRP A 128 23.48 8.63 5.75
C TRP A 128 22.11 8.27 6.34
N VAL A 129 21.67 8.97 7.36
CA VAL A 129 20.32 8.85 7.94
C VAL A 129 19.36 9.86 7.30
N LEU A 130 19.82 11.10 7.08
CA LEU A 130 18.97 12.21 6.61
C LEU A 130 18.49 12.01 5.18
N GLU A 131 19.34 11.51 4.28
CA GLU A 131 18.99 11.30 2.88
C GLU A 131 17.80 10.35 2.69
N PRO A 132 17.82 9.09 3.19
CA PRO A 132 16.70 8.18 3.02
C PRO A 132 15.47 8.63 3.82
N ALA A 133 15.64 9.25 4.99
CA ALA A 133 14.53 9.79 5.77
C ALA A 133 13.81 10.92 5.01
N PHE A 134 14.56 11.82 4.40
CA PHE A 134 14.02 12.93 3.60
C PHE A 134 13.27 12.42 2.36
N LEU A 135 13.83 11.41 1.67
CA LEU A 135 13.18 10.79 0.52
C LEU A 135 11.88 10.10 0.90
N LEU A 136 11.83 9.43 2.06
CA LEU A 136 10.59 8.85 2.59
C LEU A 136 9.52 9.93 2.83
N VAL A 137 9.89 11.04 3.45
CA VAL A 137 8.97 12.17 3.73
C VAL A 137 8.46 12.78 2.42
N ILE A 138 9.33 13.04 1.45
CA ILE A 138 8.93 13.59 0.14
C ILE A 138 7.98 12.63 -0.58
N THR A 139 8.28 11.34 -0.56
CA THR A 139 7.43 10.33 -1.19
C THR A 139 6.05 10.31 -0.54
N GLY A 140 5.99 10.28 0.80
CA GLY A 140 4.75 10.33 1.54
C GLY A 140 3.92 11.58 1.23
N LEU A 141 4.57 12.75 1.23
CA LEU A 141 3.94 14.02 0.90
C LEU A 141 3.43 14.05 -0.55
N GLY A 142 4.23 13.56 -1.50
CA GLY A 142 3.86 13.50 -2.92
C GLY A 142 2.60 12.66 -3.15
N PHE A 143 2.54 11.47 -2.57
CA PHE A 143 1.35 10.61 -2.68
C PHE A 143 0.13 11.17 -1.91
N ALA A 144 0.34 11.82 -0.77
CA ALA A 144 -0.74 12.50 -0.05
C ALA A 144 -1.34 13.62 -0.91
N MET A 145 -0.51 14.48 -1.49
CA MET A 145 -0.97 15.55 -2.38
C MET A 145 -1.65 14.99 -3.64
N LEU A 146 -1.14 13.91 -4.20
CA LEU A 146 -1.77 13.22 -5.33
C LEU A 146 -3.15 12.67 -4.93
N GLY A 147 -3.28 12.07 -3.75
CA GLY A 147 -4.56 11.61 -3.21
C GLY A 147 -5.57 12.75 -3.09
N PHE A 148 -5.18 13.89 -2.50
CA PHE A 148 -6.04 15.07 -2.39
C PHE A 148 -6.42 15.66 -3.76
N ALA A 149 -5.49 15.68 -4.71
CA ALA A 149 -5.77 16.15 -6.06
C ALA A 149 -6.79 15.25 -6.77
N LEU A 150 -6.65 13.93 -6.65
CA LEU A 150 -7.59 12.95 -7.20
C LEU A 150 -8.97 13.06 -6.54
N ASP A 151 -9.03 13.21 -5.20
CA ASP A 151 -10.29 13.45 -4.49
C ASP A 151 -11.01 14.68 -5.05
N ARG A 152 -10.29 15.77 -5.28
CA ARG A 152 -10.86 17.00 -5.82
C ARG A 152 -11.36 16.84 -7.26
N ILE A 153 -10.67 16.03 -8.06
CA ILE A 153 -11.07 15.76 -9.46
C ILE A 153 -12.33 14.90 -9.50
N PHE A 154 -12.39 13.86 -8.69
CA PHE A 154 -13.46 12.87 -8.72
C PHE A 154 -14.67 13.23 -7.85
N ASN A 155 -14.51 14.12 -6.87
CA ASN A 155 -15.59 14.55 -6.00
C ASN A 155 -16.07 15.99 -6.38
N PRO A 156 -17.15 16.11 -7.18
CA PRO A 156 -17.62 17.42 -7.64
C PRO A 156 -18.13 18.31 -6.51
N ARG A 157 -18.44 17.75 -5.33
CA ARG A 157 -18.89 18.54 -4.16
C ARG A 157 -17.77 19.41 -3.56
N LEU A 158 -16.51 19.08 -3.81
CA LEU A 158 -15.34 19.86 -3.35
C LEU A 158 -14.93 20.96 -4.33
N ARG A 159 -15.57 21.06 -5.49
CA ARG A 159 -15.27 22.10 -6.49
C ARG A 159 -15.93 23.45 -6.19
N GLY A 160 -16.83 23.51 -5.20
CA GLY A 160 -17.62 24.69 -4.85
C GLY A 160 -17.12 25.45 -3.60
N LEU A 161 -15.96 25.07 -3.05
CA LEU A 161 -15.23 25.79 -1.99
C LEU A 161 -13.90 26.31 -2.55
#